data_abb8ce7fb5103d93699bb8770e4f2c0d
#
_entry.id   abb8ce7fb5103d93699bb8770e4f2c0d
#
_cell.length_a   1.000
_cell.length_b   1.000
_cell.length_c   1.000
_cell.angle_alpha   90.00
_cell.angle_beta   90.00
_cell.angle_gamma   90.00
#
_symmetry.space_group_name_H-M   'P 1'
#
loop_
_entity.id
_entity.type
_entity.pdbx_description
1 polymer ?
#
loop_
_entity_poly.entity_id
_entity_poly.type
_entity_poly.pdbx_seq_one_letter_code
_entity_poly.pdbx_strand_id
1 'polypeptide(L)'
;ELILTPNACPMEINRLSQLRGRAYENMTAIATCNYPSPHPDCNGHSTVFDGVAYLPELSGSRNTCILEAGEDEGIYLAELDMDMLREYRKREVHGNAYRRPEKYGILTETAIQEPFIRADRRRECSETVRYNEKL
;
A
#
# COMPACT_ATOMS: atom_id res chain seq x y z
N GLU A 1 1.08 0.05 -11.06
CA GLU A 1 -0.37 0.09 -11.13
C GLU A 1 -1.04 -0.92 -10.19
N LEU A 2 -0.42 -2.09 -9.97
CA LEU A 2 -0.86 -3.11 -9.04
C LEU A 2 0.26 -3.40 -8.03
N ILE A 3 -0.09 -3.39 -6.75
CA ILE A 3 0.81 -3.76 -5.65
C ILE A 3 0.34 -5.11 -5.10
N LEU A 4 1.24 -6.09 -5.06
CA LEU A 4 1.00 -7.38 -4.42
C LEU A 4 1.65 -7.39 -3.05
N THR A 5 0.87 -7.67 -2.01
CA THR A 5 1.32 -7.66 -0.61
C THR A 5 1.01 -9.00 0.05
N PRO A 6 1.93 -9.98 -0.02
CA PRO A 6 1.80 -11.18 0.80
C PRO A 6 1.92 -10.82 2.29
N ASN A 7 1.04 -11.38 3.11
CA ASN A 7 0.90 -11.06 4.51
C ASN A 7 0.97 -12.32 5.39
N ALA A 8 1.34 -12.11 6.65
CA ALA A 8 1.21 -13.08 7.73
C ALA A 8 0.81 -12.31 9.00
N CYS A 9 -0.47 -11.97 9.14
CA CYS A 9 -0.94 -11.13 10.24
C CYS A 9 -2.46 -11.21 10.41
N PRO A 10 -3.02 -10.81 11.58
CA PRO A 10 -4.45 -10.64 11.72
C PRO A 10 -4.91 -9.45 10.86
N MET A 11 -5.76 -9.72 9.88
CA MET A 11 -6.38 -8.70 9.02
C MET A 11 -7.65 -8.19 9.69
N GLU A 12 -7.52 -7.14 10.49
CA GLU A 12 -8.60 -6.51 11.23
C GLU A 12 -8.99 -5.15 10.62
N ILE A 13 -10.01 -4.52 11.17
CA ILE A 13 -10.64 -3.33 10.60
C ILE A 13 -9.65 -2.19 10.27
N ASN A 14 -8.63 -1.97 11.10
CA ASN A 14 -7.68 -0.88 10.87
C ASN A 14 -6.74 -1.19 9.70
N ARG A 15 -6.27 -2.44 9.61
CA ARG A 15 -5.42 -2.90 8.50
C ARG A 15 -6.15 -2.90 7.18
N LEU A 16 -7.38 -3.40 7.15
CA LEU A 16 -8.25 -3.35 5.97
C LEU A 16 -8.55 -1.92 5.55
N SER A 17 -8.82 -1.03 6.52
CA SER A 17 -9.05 0.39 6.25
C SER A 17 -7.79 1.11 5.76
N GLN A 18 -6.63 0.76 6.31
CA GLN A 18 -5.34 1.29 5.84
C GLN A 18 -5.08 0.92 4.38
N LEU A 19 -5.25 -0.34 4.01
CA LEU A 19 -5.07 -0.81 2.63
C LEU A 19 -6.05 -0.12 1.68
N ARG A 20 -7.32 0.00 2.09
CA ARG A 20 -8.35 0.74 1.33
C ARG A 20 -7.95 2.20 1.14
N GLY A 21 -7.47 2.87 2.19
CA GLY A 21 -6.98 4.24 2.13
C GLY A 21 -5.79 4.38 1.17
N ARG A 22 -4.83 3.47 1.23
CA ARG A 22 -3.67 3.45 0.32
C ARG A 22 -4.08 3.24 -1.14
N ALA A 23 -5.01 2.32 -1.41
CA ALA A 23 -5.54 2.12 -2.75
C ALA A 23 -6.26 3.37 -3.27
N TYR A 24 -7.08 4.01 -2.41
CA TYR A 24 -7.83 5.20 -2.73
C TYR A 24 -6.92 6.41 -3.03
N GLU A 25 -6.05 6.78 -2.09
CA GLU A 25 -5.25 8.01 -2.21
C GLU A 25 -4.18 7.94 -3.31
N ASN A 26 -3.72 6.74 -3.66
CA ASN A 26 -2.72 6.53 -4.70
C ASN A 26 -3.33 6.10 -6.04
N MET A 27 -4.64 5.89 -6.11
CA MET A 27 -5.33 5.37 -7.30
C MET A 27 -4.58 4.16 -7.87
N THR A 28 -4.34 3.17 -7.02
CA THR A 28 -3.52 1.99 -7.32
C THR A 28 -4.25 0.75 -6.85
N ALA A 29 -4.26 -0.28 -7.67
CA ALA A 29 -4.80 -1.57 -7.26
C ALA A 29 -3.86 -2.21 -6.23
N ILE A 30 -4.44 -2.81 -5.18
CA ILE A 30 -3.69 -3.55 -4.14
C ILE A 30 -4.34 -4.91 -3.97
N ALA A 31 -3.54 -5.98 -4.07
CA ALA A 31 -3.98 -7.33 -3.76
C ALA A 31 -3.14 -7.90 -2.62
N THR A 32 -3.80 -8.41 -1.59
CA THR A 32 -3.16 -9.08 -0.45
C THR A 32 -3.37 -10.58 -0.53
N CYS A 33 -2.43 -11.34 0.00
CA CYS A 33 -2.56 -12.77 0.22
C CYS A 33 -2.10 -13.07 1.64
N ASN A 34 -3.04 -13.43 2.51
CA ASN A 34 -2.80 -13.73 3.91
C ASN A 34 -2.99 -15.21 4.20
N TYR A 35 -2.33 -15.72 5.23
CA TYR A 35 -2.57 -17.07 5.69
C TYR A 35 -3.99 -17.20 6.27
N PRO A 36 -4.66 -18.34 6.02
CA PRO A 36 -6.00 -18.62 6.56
C PRO A 36 -5.94 -18.89 8.07
N SER A 37 -7.09 -18.90 8.72
CA SER A 37 -7.28 -19.54 10.01
C SER A 37 -7.18 -21.08 9.83
N PRO A 38 -6.54 -21.87 10.70
CA PRO A 38 -6.03 -21.54 12.03
C PRO A 38 -4.52 -21.25 12.11
N HIS A 39 -3.91 -20.71 11.06
CA HIS A 39 -2.49 -20.34 11.13
C HIS A 39 -2.29 -19.33 12.27
N PRO A 40 -1.27 -19.49 13.15
CA PRO A 40 -1.03 -18.59 14.27
C PRO A 40 -0.98 -17.11 13.84
N ASP A 41 -1.70 -16.27 14.57
CA ASP A 41 -1.80 -14.83 14.34
C ASP A 41 -2.31 -14.41 12.94
N CYS A 42 -2.99 -15.33 12.24
CA CYS A 42 -3.60 -15.07 10.94
C CYS A 42 -5.10 -15.43 10.95
N ASN A 43 -5.87 -14.76 10.13
CA ASN A 43 -7.33 -14.93 10.08
C ASN A 43 -7.90 -14.87 8.64
N GLY A 44 -7.07 -15.12 7.62
CA GLY A 44 -7.51 -14.99 6.23
C GLY A 44 -7.70 -13.53 5.82
N HIS A 45 -8.88 -13.19 5.31
CA HIS A 45 -9.25 -11.86 4.82
C HIS A 45 -8.26 -11.29 3.78
N SER A 46 -7.81 -12.14 2.86
CA SER A 46 -7.10 -11.69 1.66
C SER A 46 -8.01 -10.76 0.86
N THR A 47 -7.51 -9.63 0.39
CA THR A 47 -8.33 -8.59 -0.24
C THR A 47 -7.78 -8.15 -1.58
N VAL A 48 -8.68 -7.69 -2.45
CA VAL A 48 -8.31 -6.96 -3.67
C VAL A 48 -9.07 -5.63 -3.70
N PHE A 49 -8.32 -4.56 -3.78
CA PHE A 49 -8.80 -3.20 -3.99
C PHE A 49 -8.40 -2.76 -5.40
N ASP A 50 -9.34 -2.22 -6.17
CA ASP A 50 -9.07 -1.76 -7.55
C ASP A 50 -8.57 -0.31 -7.67
N GLY A 51 -8.66 0.45 -6.58
CA GLY A 51 -8.18 1.83 -6.53
C GLY A 51 -9.08 2.85 -7.23
N VAL A 52 -10.23 2.46 -7.80
CA VAL A 52 -11.17 3.33 -8.52
C VAL A 52 -12.34 3.68 -7.62
N ALA A 53 -12.36 4.89 -7.07
CA ALA A 53 -13.41 5.33 -6.14
C ALA A 53 -14.58 6.04 -6.81
N TYR A 54 -14.38 6.70 -7.94
CA TYR A 54 -15.40 7.47 -8.63
C TYR A 54 -15.55 7.02 -10.08
N LEU A 55 -16.77 6.75 -10.48
CA LEU A 55 -17.15 6.43 -11.86
C LEU A 55 -18.10 7.51 -12.38
N PRO A 56 -18.06 7.83 -13.69
CA PRO A 56 -18.89 8.89 -14.27
C PRO A 56 -20.38 8.71 -14.06
N GLU A 57 -20.84 7.48 -14.00
CA GLU A 57 -22.23 7.08 -13.83
C GLU A 57 -22.72 7.09 -12.38
N LEU A 58 -21.82 7.26 -11.40
CA LEU A 58 -22.17 7.26 -9.99
C LEU A 58 -22.22 8.66 -9.41
N SER A 59 -23.18 8.93 -8.56
CA SER A 59 -23.36 10.21 -7.86
C SER A 59 -22.39 10.43 -6.69
N GLY A 60 -21.56 9.42 -6.35
CA GLY A 60 -20.63 9.47 -5.23
C GLY A 60 -19.54 8.41 -5.33
N SER A 61 -18.75 8.28 -4.29
CA SER A 61 -17.70 7.26 -4.24
C SER A 61 -18.27 5.86 -4.03
N ARG A 62 -17.60 4.87 -4.62
CA ARG A 62 -17.88 3.45 -4.42
C ARG A 62 -16.86 2.81 -3.48
N ASN A 63 -17.17 1.62 -2.99
CA ASN A 63 -16.20 0.79 -2.31
C ASN A 63 -15.17 0.27 -3.32
N THR A 64 -13.90 0.53 -3.07
CA THR A 64 -12.80 0.05 -3.92
C THR A 64 -12.41 -1.41 -3.65
N CYS A 65 -12.93 -2.02 -2.57
CA CYS A 65 -12.73 -3.45 -2.29
C CYS A 65 -13.63 -4.27 -3.21
N ILE A 66 -13.04 -4.96 -4.17
CA ILE A 66 -13.76 -5.81 -5.13
C ILE A 66 -13.79 -7.27 -4.72
N LEU A 67 -12.92 -7.66 -3.80
CA LEU A 67 -12.88 -8.99 -3.20
C LEU A 67 -12.36 -8.90 -1.77
N GLU A 68 -13.02 -9.58 -0.85
CA GLU A 68 -12.51 -9.93 0.47
C GLU A 68 -12.81 -11.41 0.73
N ALA A 69 -11.76 -12.20 0.90
CA ALA A 69 -11.85 -13.63 1.21
C ALA A 69 -12.31 -13.83 2.66
N GLY A 70 -12.84 -15.00 2.95
CA GLY A 70 -13.11 -15.44 4.31
C GLY A 70 -11.86 -15.90 5.06
N GLU A 71 -12.08 -16.59 6.17
CA GLU A 71 -11.01 -17.10 7.04
C GLU A 71 -10.40 -18.42 6.54
N ASP A 72 -11.11 -19.13 5.64
CA ASP A 72 -10.72 -20.43 5.15
C ASP A 72 -9.68 -20.36 4.02
N GLU A 73 -8.91 -21.43 3.88
CA GLU A 73 -8.03 -21.62 2.73
C GLU A 73 -8.84 -21.76 1.44
N GLY A 74 -8.38 -21.09 0.37
CA GLY A 74 -9.07 -21.16 -0.92
C GLY A 74 -8.33 -20.43 -2.04
N ILE A 75 -8.85 -20.63 -3.24
CA ILE A 75 -8.44 -19.89 -4.44
C ILE A 75 -9.54 -18.90 -4.77
N TYR A 76 -9.18 -17.65 -4.84
CA TYR A 76 -10.09 -16.54 -5.10
C TYR A 76 -9.67 -15.82 -6.38
N LEU A 77 -10.63 -15.60 -7.27
CA LEU A 77 -10.39 -14.90 -8.53
C LEU A 77 -10.98 -13.50 -8.47
N ALA A 78 -10.19 -12.51 -8.86
CA ALA A 78 -10.62 -11.13 -8.99
C ALA A 78 -10.23 -10.61 -10.38
N GLU A 79 -11.12 -9.86 -10.99
CA GLU A 79 -10.86 -9.16 -12.24
C GLU A 79 -10.53 -7.70 -11.97
N LEU A 80 -9.41 -7.23 -12.52
CA LEU A 80 -8.96 -5.85 -12.44
C LEU A 80 -9.01 -5.21 -13.83
N ASP A 81 -9.88 -4.24 -14.00
CA ASP A 81 -9.91 -3.41 -15.22
C ASP A 81 -8.82 -2.34 -15.14
N MET A 82 -7.67 -2.66 -15.72
CA MET A 82 -6.50 -1.78 -15.69
C MET A 82 -6.69 -0.56 -16.61
N ASP A 83 -7.50 -0.65 -17.63
CA ASP A 83 -7.78 0.50 -18.50
C ASP A 83 -8.72 1.49 -17.80
N MET A 84 -9.72 1.00 -17.08
CA MET A 84 -10.54 1.83 -16.20
C MET A 84 -9.69 2.55 -15.14
N LEU A 85 -8.74 1.85 -14.51
CA LEU A 85 -7.82 2.46 -13.54
C LEU A 85 -6.97 3.57 -14.18
N ARG A 86 -6.44 3.34 -15.38
CA ARG A 86 -5.64 4.32 -16.13
C ARG A 86 -6.45 5.57 -16.48
N GLU A 87 -7.67 5.39 -16.98
CA GLU A 87 -8.56 6.50 -17.31
C GLU A 87 -8.97 7.28 -16.05
N TYR A 88 -9.24 6.57 -14.94
CA TYR A 88 -9.50 7.19 -13.65
C TYR A 88 -8.34 8.07 -13.21
N ARG A 89 -7.10 7.57 -13.26
CA ARG A 89 -5.90 8.33 -12.89
C ARG A 89 -5.63 9.57 -13.75
N LYS A 90 -6.09 9.58 -14.99
CA LYS A 90 -5.94 10.75 -15.89
C LYS A 90 -6.85 11.90 -15.50
N ARG A 91 -8.02 11.62 -14.99
CA ARG A 91 -9.06 12.65 -14.73
C ARG A 91 -9.13 13.07 -13.26
N GLU A 92 -8.61 12.28 -12.34
CA GLU A 92 -8.70 12.57 -10.91
C GLU A 92 -7.62 13.52 -10.40
N VAL A 93 -8.00 14.27 -9.35
CA VAL A 93 -7.17 15.32 -8.76
C VAL A 93 -5.95 14.81 -7.97
N HIS A 94 -5.96 13.56 -7.51
CA HIS A 94 -4.85 12.97 -6.74
C HIS A 94 -3.65 12.54 -7.61
N GLY A 95 -3.72 12.74 -8.93
CA GLY A 95 -2.68 12.32 -9.85
C GLY A 95 -1.44 13.21 -9.90
N ASN A 96 -0.58 12.92 -10.87
CA ASN A 96 0.70 13.59 -11.07
C ASN A 96 0.61 15.11 -11.29
N ALA A 97 -0.55 15.63 -11.72
CA ALA A 97 -0.76 17.06 -11.96
C ALA A 97 -0.50 17.94 -10.73
N TYR A 98 -0.64 17.39 -9.53
CA TYR A 98 -0.45 18.09 -8.26
C TYR A 98 0.88 17.81 -7.58
N ARG A 99 1.71 16.96 -8.17
CA ARG A 99 3.04 16.67 -7.62
C ARG A 99 3.95 17.89 -7.75
N ARG A 100 4.75 18.10 -6.73
CA ARG A 100 5.78 19.18 -6.66
C ARG A 100 7.15 18.55 -6.37
N PRO A 101 7.75 17.83 -7.32
CA PRO A 101 9.00 17.10 -7.11
C PRO A 101 10.13 17.96 -6.57
N GLU A 102 10.15 19.24 -6.92
CA GLU A 102 11.15 20.20 -6.43
C GLU A 102 11.10 20.44 -4.91
N LYS A 103 9.99 20.05 -4.26
CA LYS A 103 9.81 20.15 -2.80
C LYS A 103 10.09 18.84 -2.05
N TYR A 104 10.34 17.75 -2.76
CA TYR A 104 10.50 16.44 -2.14
C TYR A 104 11.93 16.10 -1.74
N GLY A 105 12.88 17.01 -1.93
CA GLY A 105 14.29 16.81 -1.55
C GLY A 105 14.47 16.35 -0.11
N ILE A 106 13.66 16.90 0.82
CA ILE A 106 13.70 16.50 2.24
C ILE A 106 13.39 15.00 2.47
N LEU A 107 12.61 14.36 1.57
CA LEU A 107 12.29 12.94 1.69
C LEU A 107 13.46 12.03 1.32
N THR A 108 14.46 12.57 0.61
CA THR A 108 15.65 11.84 0.15
C THR A 108 16.91 12.27 0.88
N GLU A 109 16.80 13.21 1.81
CA GLU A 109 17.94 13.62 2.66
C GLU A 109 18.36 12.47 3.57
N THR A 110 19.67 12.25 3.64
CA THR A 110 20.24 11.25 4.53
C THR A 110 20.47 11.77 5.95
N ALA A 111 20.49 13.09 6.12
CA ALA A 111 20.61 13.73 7.43
C ALA A 111 19.29 13.64 8.21
N ILE A 112 19.34 12.98 9.36
CA ILE A 112 18.20 12.87 10.27
C ILE A 112 18.31 13.97 11.32
N GLN A 113 17.25 14.78 11.45
CA GLN A 113 17.16 15.88 12.40
C GLN A 113 16.18 15.57 13.53
N GLU A 114 16.31 16.31 14.66
CA GLU A 114 15.31 16.25 15.73
C GLU A 114 13.90 16.57 15.21
N PRO A 115 12.85 15.92 15.72
CA PRO A 115 12.82 14.94 16.82
C PRO A 115 13.00 13.48 16.38
N PHE A 116 13.42 13.22 15.16
CA PHE A 116 13.46 11.88 14.54
C PHE A 116 14.77 11.13 14.81
N ILE A 117 15.67 11.70 15.59
CA ILE A 117 16.94 11.06 15.94
C ILE A 117 16.69 9.92 16.92
N ARG A 118 17.05 8.71 16.50
CA ARG A 118 16.98 7.50 17.32
C ARG A 118 18.37 7.03 17.70
N ALA A 119 18.64 6.94 18.98
CA ALA A 119 19.94 6.55 19.52
C ALA A 119 20.36 5.13 19.14
N ASP A 120 19.39 4.22 18.98
CA ASP A 120 19.59 2.83 18.58
C ASP A 120 20.05 2.68 17.13
N ARG A 121 19.69 3.57 16.22
CA ARG A 121 20.11 3.54 14.80
C ARG A 121 21.49 4.15 14.53
N ARG A 122 22.00 4.98 15.41
CA ARG A 122 23.35 5.57 15.24
C ARG A 122 24.46 4.52 15.22
N ARG A 123 24.26 3.36 15.88
CA ARG A 123 25.24 2.28 15.93
C ARG A 123 25.29 1.47 14.62
N GLU A 124 24.16 1.24 13.99
CA GLU A 124 24.07 0.47 12.73
C GLU A 124 24.68 1.23 11.56
N CYS A 125 24.51 2.55 11.48
CA CYS A 125 25.09 3.38 10.41
C CYS A 125 26.63 3.44 10.46
N SER A 126 27.22 3.40 11.67
CA SER A 126 28.68 3.44 11.83
C SER A 126 29.36 2.11 11.47
N GLU A 127 28.66 0.98 11.60
CA GLU A 127 29.18 -0.34 11.25
C GLU A 127 29.08 -0.63 9.74
N THR A 128 28.04 -0.17 9.09
CA THR A 128 27.84 -0.34 7.64
C THR A 128 28.87 0.48 6.83
N VAL A 129 29.22 1.66 7.29
CA VAL A 129 30.26 2.50 6.64
C VAL A 129 31.63 1.84 6.75
N ARG A 130 31.95 1.18 7.86
CA ARG A 130 33.25 0.47 8.02
C ARG A 130 33.38 -0.79 7.15
N TYR A 131 32.27 -1.38 6.71
CA TYR A 131 32.30 -2.56 5.84
C TYR A 131 32.59 -2.21 4.39
N ASN A 132 32.20 -1.03 3.94
CA ASN A 132 32.43 -0.57 2.56
C ASN A 132 33.86 0.05 2.36
N GLU A 133 34.55 0.42 3.43
CA GLU A 133 35.93 0.91 3.34
C GLU A 133 37.00 -0.21 3.26
N LYS A 134 36.58 -1.48 3.34
CA LYS A 134 37.46 -2.66 3.29
C LYS A 134 37.31 -3.52 2.04
N LEU A 135 36.53 -3.07 1.05
CA LEU A 135 36.42 -3.67 -0.28
C LEU A 135 37.03 -2.75 -1.33
#